data_f9705a08912e6f935a05b13974d32461
#
_entry.id   f9705a08912e6f935a05b13974d32461
#
_cell.length_a   1.000
_cell.length_b   1.000
_cell.length_c   1.000
_cell.angle_alpha   90.00
_cell.angle_beta   90.00
_cell.angle_gamma   90.00
#
_symmetry.space_group_name_H-M   'P 1'
#
loop_
_entity.id
_entity.type
_entity.pdbx_description
1 polymer ?
#
loop_
_entity_poly.entity_id
_entity_poly.type
_entity_poly.pdbx_seq_one_letter_code
_entity_poly.pdbx_strand_id
1 'polypeptide(L)'
;RNIFRYKTRMFMTIFGVCGAVSLLTAGLAVQSSIGQIGNRQFEELIHYDLIVAEESDTNSAQREEIATTLKGKTVQSSTAVRYKELSKTAGKENDKQSITLLATDDAYNFNEYLTLRDRKTHQPQILVNNGAVISERLAEMLNVSVGDTFTVNDENGAQRTIKVAGISE
;
A
#
# COMPACT_ATOMS: atom_id res chain seq x y z
N ARG A 1 -48.85 8.73 29.10
CA ARG A 1 -49.97 9.45 28.42
C ARG A 1 -49.71 10.92 28.12
N ASN A 2 -48.71 11.57 28.77
CA ASN A 2 -48.36 12.96 28.50
C ASN A 2 -47.30 13.15 27.38
N ILE A 3 -46.58 12.11 26.99
CA ILE A 3 -45.50 12.19 25.98
C ILE A 3 -45.99 12.64 24.62
N PHE A 4 -47.16 12.17 24.21
CA PHE A 4 -47.75 12.54 22.92
C PHE A 4 -48.37 13.95 22.86
N ARG A 5 -48.54 14.61 24.00
CA ARG A 5 -49.12 15.97 24.09
C ARG A 5 -48.11 17.05 23.63
N TYR A 6 -46.79 16.79 23.81
CA TYR A 6 -45.73 17.73 23.43
C TYR A 6 -44.78 17.11 22.42
N LYS A 7 -45.28 16.75 21.27
CA LYS A 7 -44.57 16.07 20.18
C LYS A 7 -43.22 16.75 19.82
N THR A 8 -43.25 18.07 19.68
CA THR A 8 -42.06 18.86 19.31
C THR A 8 -40.91 18.71 20.34
N ARG A 9 -41.25 18.77 21.63
CA ARG A 9 -40.23 18.63 22.70
C ARG A 9 -39.69 17.19 22.73
N MET A 10 -40.56 16.20 22.52
CA MET A 10 -40.17 14.80 22.42
C MET A 10 -39.19 14.58 21.26
N PHE A 11 -39.50 15.09 20.08
CA PHE A 11 -38.60 14.95 18.92
C PHE A 11 -37.26 15.66 19.14
N MET A 12 -37.24 16.86 19.70
CA MET A 12 -35.99 17.55 20.06
C MET A 12 -35.12 16.72 20.99
N THR A 13 -35.71 16.10 22.01
CA THR A 13 -34.95 15.26 22.95
C THR A 13 -34.42 14.00 22.24
N ILE A 14 -35.24 13.34 21.43
CA ILE A 14 -34.83 12.15 20.67
C ILE A 14 -33.67 12.50 19.72
N PHE A 15 -33.80 13.57 18.93
CA PHE A 15 -32.73 14.00 18.02
C PHE A 15 -31.46 14.39 18.77
N GLY A 16 -31.58 15.06 19.92
CA GLY A 16 -30.40 15.41 20.73
C GLY A 16 -29.66 14.17 21.24
N VAL A 17 -30.39 13.22 21.79
CA VAL A 17 -29.79 11.97 22.30
C VAL A 17 -29.23 11.12 21.16
N CYS A 18 -30.01 10.93 20.09
CA CYS A 18 -29.53 10.17 18.91
C CYS A 18 -28.29 10.83 18.29
N GLY A 19 -28.26 12.17 18.17
CA GLY A 19 -27.11 12.89 17.66
C GLY A 19 -25.86 12.68 18.54
N ALA A 20 -25.99 12.81 19.83
CA ALA A 20 -24.88 12.59 20.76
C ALA A 20 -24.34 11.16 20.71
N VAL A 21 -25.22 10.16 20.71
CA VAL A 21 -24.82 8.75 20.60
C VAL A 21 -24.17 8.47 19.26
N SER A 22 -24.71 9.01 18.16
CA SER A 22 -24.14 8.83 16.82
C SER A 22 -22.73 9.41 16.70
N LEU A 23 -22.48 10.61 17.27
CA LEU A 23 -21.15 11.22 17.28
C LEU A 23 -20.15 10.40 18.12
N LEU A 24 -20.58 9.91 19.28
CA LEU A 24 -19.74 9.05 20.11
C LEU A 24 -19.38 7.74 19.39
N THR A 25 -20.37 7.10 18.78
CA THR A 25 -20.16 5.85 18.02
C THR A 25 -19.24 6.08 16.82
N ALA A 26 -19.46 7.17 16.09
CA ALA A 26 -18.60 7.54 14.95
C ALA A 26 -17.15 7.77 15.40
N GLY A 27 -16.93 8.49 16.51
CA GLY A 27 -15.60 8.73 17.07
C GLY A 27 -14.88 7.43 17.45
N LEU A 28 -15.57 6.52 18.13
CA LEU A 28 -15.01 5.19 18.50
C LEU A 28 -14.73 4.33 17.27
N ALA A 29 -15.60 4.37 16.25
CA ALA A 29 -15.41 3.63 15.01
C ALA A 29 -14.17 4.12 14.24
N VAL A 30 -13.97 5.45 14.14
CA VAL A 30 -12.79 6.04 13.52
C VAL A 30 -11.52 5.66 14.28
N GLN A 31 -11.53 5.76 15.61
CA GLN A 31 -10.38 5.38 16.44
C GLN A 31 -10.01 3.90 16.25
N SER A 32 -10.99 3.01 16.27
CA SER A 32 -10.78 1.57 16.04
C SER A 32 -10.24 1.30 14.63
N SER A 33 -10.79 1.96 13.62
CA SER A 33 -10.36 1.78 12.22
C SER A 33 -8.92 2.21 12.01
N ILE A 34 -8.51 3.35 12.57
CA ILE A 34 -7.12 3.84 12.44
C ILE A 34 -6.14 2.89 13.14
N GLY A 35 -6.47 2.41 14.34
CA GLY A 35 -5.64 1.44 15.06
C GLY A 35 -5.44 0.13 14.29
N GLN A 36 -6.47 -0.36 13.64
CA GLN A 36 -6.38 -1.59 12.85
C GLN A 36 -5.57 -1.45 11.56
N ILE A 37 -5.55 -0.26 10.94
CA ILE A 37 -4.74 -0.02 9.74
C ILE A 37 -3.25 -0.19 10.05
N GLY A 38 -2.77 0.42 11.15
CA GLY A 38 -1.37 0.31 11.57
C GLY A 38 -0.96 -1.14 11.80
N ASN A 39 -1.71 -1.88 12.60
CA ASN A 39 -1.41 -3.28 12.89
C ASN A 39 -1.41 -4.13 11.61
N ARG A 40 -2.42 -3.98 10.76
CA ARG A 40 -2.49 -4.76 9.51
C ARG A 40 -1.31 -4.45 8.58
N GLN A 41 -0.92 -3.20 8.47
CA GLN A 41 0.16 -2.80 7.57
C GLN A 41 1.53 -3.25 8.09
N PHE A 42 1.82 -3.09 9.37
CA PHE A 42 3.14 -3.33 9.95
C PHE A 42 3.31 -4.71 10.61
N GLU A 43 2.24 -5.46 10.86
CA GLU A 43 2.34 -6.81 11.42
C GLU A 43 2.03 -7.89 10.38
N GLU A 44 1.12 -7.61 9.41
CA GLU A 44 0.65 -8.62 8.46
C GLU A 44 1.26 -8.49 7.06
N LEU A 45 1.60 -7.28 6.61
CA LEU A 45 2.05 -7.04 5.23
C LEU A 45 3.52 -6.69 5.14
N ILE A 46 4.02 -5.84 6.04
CA ILE A 46 5.39 -5.33 6.00
C ILE A 46 6.18 -5.99 7.12
N HIS A 47 7.23 -6.72 6.76
CA HIS A 47 8.07 -7.48 7.69
C HIS A 47 9.52 -6.98 7.74
N TYR A 48 9.85 -5.91 7.01
CA TYR A 48 11.16 -5.27 7.09
C TYR A 48 11.15 -4.11 8.08
N ASP A 49 12.26 -3.96 8.80
CA ASP A 49 12.43 -2.89 9.80
C ASP A 49 13.05 -1.63 9.20
N LEU A 50 13.84 -1.77 8.13
CA LEU A 50 14.61 -0.66 7.56
C LEU A 50 14.78 -0.82 6.04
N ILE A 51 14.69 0.31 5.34
CA ILE A 51 15.10 0.43 3.94
C ILE A 51 16.35 1.33 3.90
N VAL A 52 17.40 0.83 3.28
CA VAL A 52 18.62 1.61 3.02
C VAL A 52 18.64 1.98 1.54
N ALA A 53 18.60 3.27 1.24
CA ALA A 53 18.71 3.76 -0.13
C ALA A 53 20.16 4.15 -0.43
N GLU A 54 20.70 3.63 -1.52
CA GLU A 54 21.99 4.09 -2.05
C GLU A 54 21.79 5.39 -2.85
N GLU A 55 22.67 6.37 -2.63
CA GLU A 55 22.70 7.56 -3.49
C GLU A 55 23.36 7.25 -4.84
N SER A 56 23.02 8.07 -5.85
CA SER A 56 23.49 7.85 -7.22
C SER A 56 25.03 7.95 -7.35
N ASP A 57 25.69 8.67 -6.46
CA ASP A 57 27.14 8.90 -6.41
C ASP A 57 27.88 7.98 -5.45
N THR A 58 27.20 6.97 -4.87
CA THR A 58 27.81 5.99 -3.99
C THR A 58 28.95 5.26 -4.71
N ASN A 59 30.15 5.39 -4.18
CA ASN A 59 31.35 4.76 -4.74
C ASN A 59 31.48 3.28 -4.33
N SER A 60 32.40 2.56 -4.99
CA SER A 60 32.59 1.13 -4.75
C SER A 60 33.01 0.78 -3.32
N ALA A 61 33.81 1.64 -2.68
CA ALA A 61 34.24 1.42 -1.29
C ALA A 61 33.08 1.55 -0.30
N GLN A 62 32.22 2.54 -0.49
CA GLN A 62 31.02 2.73 0.32
C GLN A 62 30.02 1.57 0.14
N ARG A 63 29.88 1.04 -1.07
CA ARG A 63 29.05 -0.15 -1.32
C ARG A 63 29.59 -1.39 -0.61
N GLU A 64 30.89 -1.56 -0.57
CA GLU A 64 31.52 -2.65 0.14
C GLU A 64 31.36 -2.53 1.67
N GLU A 65 31.42 -1.31 2.19
CA GLU A 65 31.14 -1.02 3.60
C GLU A 65 29.70 -1.32 3.97
N ILE A 66 28.74 -0.88 3.15
CA ILE A 66 27.29 -1.20 3.30
C ILE A 66 27.11 -2.71 3.28
N ALA A 67 27.65 -3.40 2.27
CA ALA A 67 27.52 -4.85 2.13
C ALA A 67 28.13 -5.61 3.32
N THR A 68 29.23 -5.10 3.89
CA THR A 68 29.87 -5.68 5.07
C THR A 68 29.01 -5.45 6.33
N THR A 69 28.44 -4.27 6.47
CA THR A 69 27.54 -3.92 7.57
C THR A 69 26.28 -4.76 7.55
N LEU A 70 25.69 -4.95 6.36
CA LEU A 70 24.50 -5.79 6.18
C LEU A 70 24.74 -7.29 6.48
N LYS A 71 25.98 -7.76 6.37
CA LYS A 71 26.39 -9.12 6.79
C LYS A 71 26.72 -9.22 8.29
N GLY A 72 26.67 -8.12 9.00
CA GLY A 72 26.95 -8.07 10.45
C GLY A 72 25.92 -8.85 11.27
N LYS A 73 26.28 -9.23 12.50
CA LYS A 73 25.42 -10.02 13.40
C LYS A 73 24.15 -9.31 13.85
N THR A 74 24.06 -8.00 13.67
CA THR A 74 22.89 -7.16 14.02
C THR A 74 21.81 -7.17 12.95
N VAL A 75 22.13 -7.60 11.73
CA VAL A 75 21.17 -7.71 10.61
C VAL A 75 20.81 -9.18 10.45
N GLN A 76 19.54 -9.49 10.62
CA GLN A 76 19.04 -10.87 10.52
C GLN A 76 19.03 -11.34 9.07
N SER A 77 18.51 -10.52 8.18
CA SER A 77 18.48 -10.78 6.74
C SER A 77 18.42 -9.46 5.97
N SER A 78 18.83 -9.47 4.71
CA SER A 78 18.72 -8.33 3.81
C SER A 78 18.49 -8.80 2.38
N THR A 79 17.73 -8.05 1.61
CA THR A 79 17.52 -8.28 0.18
C THR A 79 17.72 -6.99 -0.60
N ALA A 80 18.32 -7.11 -1.79
CA ALA A 80 18.51 -5.97 -2.66
C ALA A 80 17.27 -5.78 -3.54
N VAL A 81 16.79 -4.55 -3.60
CA VAL A 81 15.69 -4.16 -4.49
C VAL A 81 16.09 -2.97 -5.32
N ARG A 82 15.63 -2.93 -6.56
CA ARG A 82 15.72 -1.74 -7.42
C ARG A 82 14.47 -0.91 -7.23
N TYR A 83 14.69 0.31 -6.80
CA TYR A 83 13.65 1.32 -6.68
C TYR A 83 13.64 2.20 -7.93
N LYS A 84 12.47 2.41 -8.52
CA LYS A 84 12.27 3.38 -9.59
C LYS A 84 10.96 4.11 -9.42
N GLU A 85 10.99 5.41 -9.64
CA GLU A 85 9.78 6.20 -9.79
C GLU A 85 9.33 6.19 -11.25
N LEU A 86 8.11 5.83 -11.47
CA LEU A 86 7.45 5.84 -12.76
C LEU A 86 6.29 6.82 -12.70
N SER A 87 5.83 7.29 -13.83
CA SER A 87 4.67 8.15 -13.88
C SER A 87 3.66 7.70 -14.92
N LYS A 88 2.40 7.91 -14.59
CA LYS A 88 1.27 7.67 -15.49
C LYS A 88 0.20 8.72 -15.26
N THR A 89 -0.32 9.27 -16.35
CA THR A 89 -1.53 10.08 -16.30
C THR A 89 -2.73 9.15 -16.20
N ALA A 90 -3.47 9.22 -15.10
CA ALA A 90 -4.59 8.32 -14.82
C ALA A 90 -5.61 8.96 -13.88
N GLY A 91 -6.77 8.31 -13.72
CA GLY A 91 -7.86 8.76 -12.87
C GLY A 91 -8.86 9.69 -13.59
N LYS A 92 -9.92 10.07 -12.88
CA LYS A 92 -11.02 10.86 -13.45
C LYS A 92 -10.60 12.27 -13.86
N GLU A 93 -9.62 12.85 -13.17
CA GLU A 93 -9.12 14.20 -13.42
C GLU A 93 -7.92 14.20 -14.38
N ASN A 94 -7.50 13.03 -14.86
CA ASN A 94 -6.39 12.84 -15.80
C ASN A 94 -5.06 13.42 -15.27
N ASP A 95 -4.83 13.30 -13.97
CA ASP A 95 -3.64 13.80 -13.29
C ASP A 95 -2.45 12.86 -13.44
N LYS A 96 -1.25 13.44 -13.41
CA LYS A 96 0.00 12.69 -13.40
C LYS A 96 0.18 12.02 -12.03
N GLN A 97 0.11 10.70 -12.01
CA GLN A 97 0.32 9.87 -10.81
C GLN A 97 1.77 9.37 -10.78
N SER A 98 2.37 9.43 -9.60
CA SER A 98 3.65 8.77 -9.34
C SER A 98 3.40 7.32 -8.94
N ILE A 99 4.15 6.40 -9.55
CA ILE A 99 4.08 4.97 -9.31
C ILE A 99 5.46 4.51 -8.87
N THR A 100 5.54 3.95 -7.68
CA THR A 100 6.77 3.33 -7.19
C THR A 100 6.88 1.91 -7.72
N LEU A 101 7.94 1.62 -8.45
CA LEU A 101 8.31 0.29 -8.90
C LEU A 101 9.42 -0.26 -7.99
N LEU A 102 9.14 -1.39 -7.35
CA LEU A 102 10.13 -2.22 -6.68
C LEU A 102 10.41 -3.45 -7.53
N ALA A 103 11.65 -3.68 -7.89
CA ALA A 103 12.06 -4.87 -8.63
C ALA A 103 13.14 -5.62 -7.84
N THR A 104 12.99 -6.92 -7.73
CA THR A 104 13.94 -7.81 -7.08
C THR A 104 14.39 -8.90 -8.04
N ASP A 105 15.63 -9.34 -7.89
CA ASP A 105 16.17 -10.51 -8.60
C ASP A 105 15.85 -11.82 -7.83
N ASP A 106 15.40 -11.71 -6.57
CA ASP A 106 15.03 -12.82 -5.70
C ASP A 106 13.56 -12.73 -5.28
N ALA A 107 12.69 -13.15 -6.18
CA ALA A 107 11.25 -13.13 -5.98
C ALA A 107 10.78 -14.05 -4.84
N TYR A 108 11.54 -15.12 -4.54
CA TYR A 108 11.18 -16.09 -3.50
C TYR A 108 11.38 -15.49 -2.10
N ASN A 109 12.58 -14.98 -1.83
CA ASN A 109 12.89 -14.39 -0.53
C ASN A 109 12.22 -13.03 -0.32
N PHE A 110 11.79 -12.34 -1.38
CA PHE A 110 11.08 -11.06 -1.27
C PHE A 110 9.81 -11.17 -0.44
N ASN A 111 9.12 -12.31 -0.47
CA ASN A 111 7.91 -12.54 0.32
C ASN A 111 8.16 -12.59 1.84
N GLU A 112 9.41 -12.78 2.28
CA GLU A 112 9.78 -12.68 3.70
C GLU A 112 9.75 -11.22 4.21
N TYR A 113 9.90 -10.26 3.31
CA TYR A 113 9.92 -8.82 3.63
C TYR A 113 8.59 -8.13 3.37
N LEU A 114 7.83 -8.63 2.39
CA LEU A 114 6.55 -8.05 2.01
C LEU A 114 5.56 -9.13 1.60
N THR A 115 4.49 -9.27 2.37
CA THR A 115 3.41 -10.20 2.04
C THR A 115 2.52 -9.60 0.95
N LEU A 116 2.55 -10.20 -0.22
CA LEU A 116 1.64 -9.87 -1.32
C LEU A 116 0.45 -10.83 -1.27
N ARG A 117 -0.75 -10.30 -1.07
CA ARG A 117 -1.98 -11.12 -1.00
C ARG A 117 -3.18 -10.37 -1.58
N ASP A 118 -4.16 -11.14 -2.03
CA ASP A 118 -5.48 -10.59 -2.39
C ASP A 118 -6.23 -10.16 -1.12
N ARG A 119 -6.78 -8.96 -1.13
CA ARG A 119 -7.46 -8.36 0.03
C ARG A 119 -8.68 -9.14 0.52
N LYS A 120 -9.45 -9.76 -0.39
CA LYS A 120 -10.72 -10.40 -0.07
C LYS A 120 -10.54 -11.86 0.30
N THR A 121 -9.70 -12.55 -0.45
CA THR A 121 -9.49 -14.00 -0.31
C THR A 121 -8.30 -14.34 0.57
N HIS A 122 -7.42 -13.36 0.84
CA HIS A 122 -6.14 -13.51 1.52
C HIS A 122 -5.20 -14.53 0.84
N GLN A 123 -5.46 -14.84 -0.42
CA GLN A 123 -4.61 -15.73 -1.20
C GLN A 123 -3.30 -15.03 -1.54
N PRO A 124 -2.15 -15.71 -1.33
CA PRO A 124 -0.85 -15.14 -1.64
C PRO A 124 -0.71 -14.89 -3.15
N GLN A 125 -0.14 -13.75 -3.49
CA GLN A 125 0.23 -13.39 -4.86
C GLN A 125 1.72 -13.65 -5.03
N ILE A 126 2.07 -14.42 -6.07
CA ILE A 126 3.45 -14.80 -6.34
C ILE A 126 4.04 -13.85 -7.38
N LEU A 127 5.24 -13.33 -7.10
CA LEU A 127 5.99 -12.59 -8.10
C LEU A 127 6.43 -13.53 -9.23
N VAL A 128 6.15 -13.13 -10.47
CA VAL A 128 6.53 -13.87 -11.67
C VAL A 128 7.48 -13.04 -12.54
N ASN A 129 8.38 -13.71 -13.26
CA ASN A 129 9.44 -13.04 -14.02
C ASN A 129 8.94 -12.16 -15.20
N ASN A 130 7.69 -12.33 -15.63
CA ASN A 130 7.15 -11.66 -16.82
C ASN A 130 5.96 -10.76 -16.52
N GLY A 131 5.83 -10.25 -15.30
CA GLY A 131 4.74 -9.35 -14.93
C GLY A 131 4.98 -8.70 -13.58
N ALA A 132 4.12 -7.76 -13.25
CA ALA A 132 4.13 -7.05 -11.98
C ALA A 132 2.89 -7.37 -11.14
N VAL A 133 3.06 -7.47 -9.83
CA VAL A 133 1.96 -7.41 -8.88
C VAL A 133 1.75 -5.94 -8.55
N ILE A 134 0.53 -5.45 -8.74
CA ILE A 134 0.17 -4.05 -8.53
C ILE A 134 -0.81 -3.91 -7.38
N SER A 135 -0.86 -2.73 -6.75
CA SER A 135 -1.84 -2.46 -5.71
C SER A 135 -3.27 -2.40 -6.27
N GLU A 136 -4.25 -2.81 -5.48
CA GLU A 136 -5.68 -2.72 -5.82
C GLU A 136 -6.07 -1.30 -6.25
N ARG A 137 -5.56 -0.28 -5.53
CA ARG A 137 -5.79 1.13 -5.86
C ARG A 137 -5.27 1.51 -7.25
N LEU A 138 -4.08 1.02 -7.61
CA LEU A 138 -3.51 1.28 -8.94
C LEU A 138 -4.32 0.58 -10.04
N ALA A 139 -4.73 -0.65 -9.80
CA ALA A 139 -5.58 -1.41 -10.71
C ALA A 139 -6.92 -0.70 -10.98
N GLU A 140 -7.58 -0.22 -9.93
CA GLU A 140 -8.83 0.56 -10.05
C GLU A 140 -8.62 1.88 -10.80
N MET A 141 -7.54 2.62 -10.47
CA MET A 141 -7.24 3.91 -11.08
C MET A 141 -6.93 3.79 -12.58
N LEU A 142 -6.26 2.72 -12.98
CA LEU A 142 -5.92 2.43 -14.38
C LEU A 142 -7.02 1.64 -15.11
N ASN A 143 -8.02 1.14 -14.38
CA ASN A 143 -9.06 0.24 -14.87
C ASN A 143 -8.49 -0.99 -15.58
N VAL A 144 -7.53 -1.67 -14.93
CA VAL A 144 -6.87 -2.87 -15.43
C VAL A 144 -7.11 -4.06 -14.50
N SER A 145 -7.09 -5.25 -15.08
CA SER A 145 -7.27 -6.53 -14.42
C SER A 145 -6.05 -7.41 -14.58
N VAL A 146 -5.99 -8.52 -13.85
CA VAL A 146 -4.91 -9.52 -14.01
C VAL A 146 -4.91 -10.05 -15.45
N GLY A 147 -3.74 -10.03 -16.07
CA GLY A 147 -3.52 -10.40 -17.47
C GLY A 147 -3.43 -9.22 -18.43
N ASP A 148 -3.96 -8.06 -18.06
CA ASP A 148 -3.88 -6.84 -18.87
C ASP A 148 -2.47 -6.25 -18.88
N THR A 149 -2.27 -5.29 -19.77
CA THR A 149 -1.04 -4.51 -19.85
C THR A 149 -1.35 -3.02 -19.77
N PHE A 150 -0.44 -2.27 -19.16
CA PHE A 150 -0.51 -0.81 -19.13
C PHE A 150 0.86 -0.20 -19.41
N THR A 151 0.87 1.03 -19.90
CA THR A 151 2.09 1.78 -20.19
C THR A 151 2.35 2.81 -19.10
N VAL A 152 3.60 2.95 -18.72
CA VAL A 152 4.11 3.99 -17.79
C VAL A 152 5.28 4.72 -18.45
N ASN A 153 5.57 5.91 -17.97
CA ASN A 153 6.74 6.65 -18.38
C ASN A 153 7.81 6.54 -17.29
N ASP A 154 9.04 6.24 -17.67
CA ASP A 154 10.17 6.33 -16.75
C ASP A 154 10.62 7.79 -16.57
N GLU A 155 11.62 8.00 -15.71
CA GLU A 155 12.17 9.33 -15.40
C GLU A 155 12.65 10.09 -16.63
N ASN A 156 13.08 9.37 -17.67
CA ASN A 156 13.56 9.93 -18.95
C ASN A 156 12.41 10.12 -19.96
N GLY A 157 11.17 9.85 -19.57
CA GLY A 157 10.01 9.93 -20.47
C GLY A 157 9.85 8.72 -21.41
N ALA A 158 10.71 7.71 -21.32
CA ALA A 158 10.58 6.51 -22.14
C ALA A 158 9.38 5.66 -21.68
N GLN A 159 8.60 5.21 -22.64
CA GLN A 159 7.42 4.38 -22.36
C GLN A 159 7.83 2.93 -22.07
N ARG A 160 7.29 2.38 -21.00
CA ARG A 160 7.43 0.99 -20.60
C ARG A 160 6.07 0.33 -20.52
N THR A 161 5.93 -0.84 -21.12
CA THR A 161 4.72 -1.65 -21.01
C THR A 161 4.91 -2.68 -19.90
N ILE A 162 3.98 -2.71 -18.96
CA ILE A 162 3.99 -3.61 -17.81
C ILE A 162 2.76 -4.51 -17.92
N LYS A 163 2.96 -5.81 -17.76
CA LYS A 163 1.87 -6.80 -17.67
C LYS A 163 1.47 -6.98 -16.20
N VAL A 164 0.18 -6.97 -15.93
CA VAL A 164 -0.37 -7.24 -14.59
C VAL A 164 -0.40 -8.76 -14.37
N ALA A 165 0.45 -9.24 -13.48
CA ALA A 165 0.51 -10.64 -13.09
C ALA A 165 -0.37 -10.96 -11.87
N GLY A 166 -0.58 -9.95 -11.00
CA GLY A 166 -1.41 -10.07 -9.81
C GLY A 166 -1.83 -8.70 -9.29
N ILE A 167 -2.84 -8.70 -8.43
CA ILE A 167 -3.33 -7.50 -7.73
C ILE A 167 -3.29 -7.81 -6.24
N SER A 168 -2.65 -6.94 -5.45
CA SER A 168 -2.47 -7.09 -4.01
C SER A 168 -3.05 -5.90 -3.25
N GLU A 169 -3.42 -6.13 -1.98
CA GLU A 169 -3.78 -5.05 -1.06
C GLU A 169 -2.59 -4.15 -0.70
#